data_8cfa8f49f3528c4aae1b16af5e3ad243
#
_entry.id   8cfa8f49f3528c4aae1b16af5e3ad243
#
_cell.length_a   1.000
_cell.length_b   1.000
_cell.length_c   1.000
_cell.angle_alpha   90.00
_cell.angle_beta   90.00
_cell.angle_gamma   90.00
#
_symmetry.space_group_name_H-M   'P 1'
#
loop_
_entity.id
_entity.type
_entity.pdbx_description
1 polymer ?
#
loop_
_entity_poly.entity_id
_entity_poly.type
_entity_poly.pdbx_seq_one_letter_code
_entity_poly.pdbx_strand_id
1 'polypeptide(L)'
;TNTSSMSITEVAMATKRPGKVAGMHFFNPAPLMKLVEVIRGVHSDDETIKTVMELARKMGKEPVEVKKDTPGFIVNRLMMPHFVEAIRMLEEGVASVEDIDKAVKLGLNYPMGPFELMDLTGVDIGLHVTEYLYKELNKESKWSAPVLLKSMVRAGKLGRKAGAGWYKY
;
A
#
# COMPACT_ATOMS: atom_id res chain seq x y z
N THR A 1 13.26 -2.88 9.33
CA THR A 1 12.56 -1.63 9.11
C THR A 1 11.09 -1.84 8.73
N ASN A 2 10.18 -0.96 9.19
CA ASN A 2 8.73 -1.01 8.88
C ASN A 2 8.34 -0.01 7.77
N THR A 3 9.25 0.36 6.89
CA THR A 3 8.88 1.21 5.75
C THR A 3 7.83 0.54 4.87
N SER A 4 6.89 1.34 4.32
CA SER A 4 5.83 0.84 3.42
C SER A 4 6.18 1.00 1.93
N SER A 5 7.19 1.82 1.61
CA SER A 5 7.49 2.17 0.22
C SER A 5 8.98 2.37 -0.07
N MET A 6 9.80 2.76 0.92
CA MET A 6 11.24 2.98 0.70
C MET A 6 11.96 1.65 0.46
N SER A 7 13.01 1.68 -0.37
CA SER A 7 13.87 0.52 -0.63
C SER A 7 14.55 0.03 0.64
N ILE A 8 14.39 -1.26 0.91
CA ILE A 8 15.08 -1.94 2.02
C ILE A 8 16.60 -1.95 1.77
N THR A 9 16.99 -2.05 0.51
CA THR A 9 18.39 -2.01 0.08
C THR A 9 19.02 -0.65 0.39
N GLU A 10 18.35 0.46 0.11
CA GLU A 10 18.84 1.80 0.48
C GLU A 10 19.02 1.94 1.99
N VAL A 11 18.03 1.52 2.77
CA VAL A 11 18.11 1.54 4.25
C VAL A 11 19.29 0.67 4.74
N ALA A 12 19.49 -0.49 4.13
CA ALA A 12 20.58 -1.40 4.49
C ALA A 12 21.97 -0.76 4.23
N MET A 13 22.13 -0.08 3.11
CA MET A 13 23.38 0.59 2.72
C MET A 13 23.76 1.76 3.64
N ALA A 14 22.80 2.34 4.37
CA ALA A 14 23.09 3.32 5.41
C ALA A 14 23.67 2.71 6.69
N THR A 15 23.81 1.37 6.77
CA THR A 15 24.32 0.65 7.93
C THR A 15 25.69 0.01 7.65
N LYS A 16 26.42 -0.33 8.72
CA LYS A 16 27.66 -1.12 8.61
C LYS A 16 27.41 -2.63 8.46
N ARG A 17 26.15 -3.06 8.43
CA ARG A 17 25.75 -4.48 8.43
C ARG A 17 24.58 -4.72 7.44
N PRO A 18 24.76 -4.44 6.14
CA PRO A 18 23.64 -4.50 5.19
C PRO A 18 23.02 -5.91 5.09
N GLY A 19 23.79 -6.99 5.30
CA GLY A 19 23.29 -8.36 5.36
C GLY A 19 22.33 -8.63 6.53
N LYS A 20 22.43 -7.85 7.61
CA LYS A 20 21.58 -7.99 8.81
C LYS A 20 20.38 -7.03 8.80
N VAL A 21 19.98 -6.54 7.64
CA VAL A 21 18.82 -5.67 7.45
C VAL A 21 17.76 -6.36 6.59
N ALA A 22 16.52 -6.31 7.04
CA ALA A 22 15.34 -6.77 6.30
C ALA A 22 14.17 -5.81 6.53
N GLY A 23 13.21 -5.80 5.61
CA GLY A 23 11.92 -5.18 5.82
C GLY A 23 11.03 -6.05 6.70
N MET A 24 10.24 -5.44 7.58
CA MET A 24 9.19 -6.08 8.35
C MET A 24 7.99 -5.15 8.33
N HIS A 25 7.19 -5.25 7.25
CA HIS A 25 6.11 -4.33 6.95
C HIS A 25 4.81 -4.80 7.56
N PHE A 26 4.27 -4.00 8.47
CA PHE A 26 2.98 -4.20 9.12
C PHE A 26 1.88 -3.42 8.41
N PHE A 27 0.65 -3.91 8.56
CA PHE A 27 -0.56 -3.26 8.03
C PHE A 27 -1.34 -2.57 9.13
N ASN A 28 -1.95 -1.44 8.81
CA ASN A 28 -2.68 -0.63 9.77
C ASN A 28 -4.14 -1.14 9.97
N PRO A 29 -4.60 -1.35 11.22
CA PRO A 29 -3.89 -1.22 12.49
C PRO A 29 -3.01 -2.43 12.80
N ALA A 30 -1.72 -2.18 13.07
CA ALA A 30 -0.73 -3.25 13.26
C ALA A 30 -1.10 -4.31 14.33
N PRO A 31 -1.74 -3.99 15.46
CA PRO A 31 -2.17 -5.01 16.43
C PRO A 31 -3.21 -5.98 15.86
N LEU A 32 -4.10 -5.52 14.97
CA LEU A 32 -5.25 -6.31 14.48
C LEU A 32 -4.92 -7.08 13.20
N MET A 33 -4.17 -6.47 12.29
CA MET A 33 -3.85 -7.08 11.00
C MET A 33 -2.87 -8.23 11.19
N LYS A 34 -3.23 -9.41 10.66
CA LYS A 34 -2.40 -10.62 10.82
C LYS A 34 -1.19 -10.65 9.93
N LEU A 35 -1.30 -10.10 8.71
CA LEU A 35 -0.22 -10.14 7.70
C LEU A 35 0.98 -9.28 8.11
N VAL A 36 2.17 -9.84 7.89
CA VAL A 36 3.44 -9.10 7.85
C VAL A 36 4.16 -9.49 6.57
N GLU A 37 4.55 -8.52 5.75
CA GLU A 37 5.48 -8.76 4.64
C GLU A 37 6.91 -8.67 5.18
N VAL A 38 7.71 -9.69 4.93
CA VAL A 38 9.14 -9.71 5.25
C VAL A 38 9.92 -9.53 3.95
N ILE A 39 10.57 -8.39 3.79
CA ILE A 39 11.17 -7.98 2.53
C ILE A 39 12.68 -8.21 2.56
N ARG A 40 13.16 -8.95 1.58
CA ARG A 40 14.58 -9.21 1.32
C ARG A 40 15.16 -8.04 0.51
N GLY A 41 16.06 -7.27 1.11
CA GLY A 41 16.95 -6.36 0.38
C GLY A 41 18.03 -7.13 -0.39
N VAL A 42 18.73 -6.47 -1.30
CA VAL A 42 19.77 -7.10 -2.15
C VAL A 42 20.87 -7.80 -1.32
N HIS A 43 21.20 -7.26 -0.17
CA HIS A 43 22.26 -7.77 0.70
C HIS A 43 21.75 -8.63 1.86
N SER A 44 20.45 -8.71 2.11
CA SER A 44 19.88 -9.47 3.25
C SER A 44 20.29 -10.93 3.19
N ASP A 45 20.95 -11.43 4.23
CA ASP A 45 21.31 -12.85 4.34
C ASP A 45 20.09 -13.72 4.73
N ASP A 46 20.19 -15.02 4.45
CA ASP A 46 19.10 -15.97 4.70
C ASP A 46 18.80 -16.12 6.21
N GLU A 47 19.82 -16.03 7.05
CA GLU A 47 19.66 -16.08 8.51
C GLU A 47 18.82 -14.89 9.02
N THR A 48 19.07 -13.69 8.47
CA THR A 48 18.30 -12.49 8.81
C THR A 48 16.84 -12.63 8.41
N ILE A 49 16.56 -13.08 7.19
CA ILE A 49 15.19 -13.32 6.73
C ILE A 49 14.49 -14.36 7.60
N LYS A 50 15.15 -15.49 7.85
CA LYS A 50 14.61 -16.54 8.73
C LYS A 50 14.30 -16.00 10.13
N THR A 51 15.22 -15.25 10.71
CA THR A 51 15.03 -14.64 12.04
C THR A 51 13.82 -13.71 12.08
N VAL A 52 13.65 -12.84 11.06
CA VAL A 52 12.52 -11.90 11.00
C VAL A 52 11.20 -12.63 10.77
N MET A 53 11.18 -13.68 9.92
CA MET A 53 10.01 -14.54 9.71
C MET A 53 9.57 -15.25 11.01
N GLU A 54 10.54 -15.80 11.77
CA GLU A 54 10.26 -16.44 13.06
C GLU A 54 9.78 -15.44 14.11
N LEU A 55 10.36 -14.24 14.14
CA LEU A 55 9.94 -13.16 15.02
C LEU A 55 8.47 -12.76 14.73
N ALA A 56 8.11 -12.60 13.46
CA ALA A 56 6.73 -12.29 13.08
C ALA A 56 5.76 -13.37 13.59
N ARG A 57 6.10 -14.66 13.43
CA ARG A 57 5.26 -15.77 13.96
C ARG A 57 5.14 -15.73 15.48
N LYS A 58 6.24 -15.44 16.21
CA LYS A 58 6.21 -15.29 17.67
C LYS A 58 5.34 -14.13 18.13
N MET A 59 5.15 -13.10 17.28
CA MET A 59 4.22 -12.00 17.52
C MET A 59 2.76 -12.34 17.16
N GLY A 60 2.45 -13.58 16.79
CA GLY A 60 1.11 -14.02 16.37
C GLY A 60 0.72 -13.52 14.95
N LYS A 61 1.71 -13.19 14.12
CA LYS A 61 1.50 -12.75 12.74
C LYS A 61 1.71 -13.90 11.74
N GLU A 62 1.14 -13.71 10.55
CA GLU A 62 1.31 -14.57 9.38
C GLU A 62 2.30 -13.89 8.42
N PRO A 63 3.60 -14.24 8.46
CA PRO A 63 4.59 -13.61 7.60
C PRO A 63 4.59 -14.20 6.19
N VAL A 64 4.73 -13.32 5.21
CA VAL A 64 4.96 -13.65 3.80
C VAL A 64 6.30 -13.07 3.37
N GLU A 65 7.18 -13.89 2.76
CA GLU A 65 8.45 -13.40 2.24
C GLU A 65 8.25 -12.68 0.89
N VAL A 66 8.73 -11.44 0.83
CA VAL A 66 8.91 -10.69 -0.42
C VAL A 66 10.35 -10.90 -0.88
N LYS A 67 10.54 -11.79 -1.84
CA LYS A 67 11.86 -12.29 -2.27
C LYS A 67 12.74 -11.26 -2.95
N LYS A 68 12.18 -10.12 -3.36
CA LYS A 68 12.89 -9.06 -4.06
C LYS A 68 12.41 -7.70 -3.56
N ASP A 69 13.34 -6.86 -3.15
CA ASP A 69 13.06 -5.46 -2.84
C ASP A 69 12.49 -4.76 -4.07
N THR A 70 11.22 -4.37 -3.99
CA THR A 70 10.48 -3.74 -5.08
C THR A 70 9.51 -2.71 -4.52
N PRO A 71 9.31 -1.57 -5.19
CA PRO A 71 8.38 -0.55 -4.74
C PRO A 71 6.98 -1.08 -4.48
N GLY A 72 6.43 -0.79 -3.29
CA GLY A 72 5.09 -1.21 -2.88
C GLY A 72 4.95 -2.69 -2.50
N PHE A 73 6.04 -3.45 -2.49
CA PHE A 73 6.10 -4.87 -2.12
C PHE A 73 5.02 -5.71 -2.84
N ILE A 74 4.18 -6.46 -2.12
CA ILE A 74 3.08 -7.22 -2.71
C ILE A 74 1.76 -6.45 -2.62
N VAL A 75 1.33 -6.13 -1.41
CA VAL A 75 -0.03 -5.61 -1.17
C VAL A 75 -0.23 -4.22 -1.78
N ASN A 76 0.66 -3.27 -1.49
CA ASN A 76 0.54 -1.92 -2.04
C ASN A 76 0.67 -1.92 -3.58
N ARG A 77 1.54 -2.78 -4.11
CA ARG A 77 1.72 -2.91 -5.56
C ARG A 77 0.48 -3.47 -6.27
N LEU A 78 -0.29 -4.33 -5.63
CA LEU A 78 -1.58 -4.81 -6.15
C LEU A 78 -2.71 -3.81 -5.92
N MET A 79 -2.72 -3.15 -4.77
CA MET A 79 -3.80 -2.27 -4.34
C MET A 79 -3.83 -0.94 -5.13
N MET A 80 -2.67 -0.34 -5.42
CA MET A 80 -2.65 0.98 -6.06
C MET A 80 -3.25 1.00 -7.47
N PRO A 81 -2.97 0.06 -8.39
CA PRO A 81 -3.66 0.02 -9.68
C PRO A 81 -5.16 -0.19 -9.54
N HIS A 82 -5.60 -0.95 -8.53
CA HIS A 82 -7.02 -1.13 -8.23
C HIS A 82 -7.69 0.19 -7.85
N PHE A 83 -7.03 1.01 -7.01
CA PHE A 83 -7.51 2.35 -6.68
C PHE A 83 -7.52 3.30 -7.88
N VAL A 84 -6.42 3.30 -8.64
CA VAL A 84 -6.29 4.13 -9.85
C VAL A 84 -7.41 3.82 -10.83
N GLU A 85 -7.71 2.54 -11.06
CA GLU A 85 -8.75 2.11 -11.98
C GLU A 85 -10.15 2.46 -11.46
N ALA A 86 -10.43 2.27 -10.17
CA ALA A 86 -11.70 2.69 -9.58
C ALA A 86 -11.96 4.20 -9.76
N ILE A 87 -10.93 5.03 -9.59
CA ILE A 87 -11.04 6.48 -9.80
C ILE A 87 -11.25 6.82 -11.28
N ARG A 88 -10.57 6.12 -12.21
CA ARG A 88 -10.79 6.31 -13.65
C ARG A 88 -12.22 5.96 -14.06
N MET A 89 -12.75 4.85 -13.59
CA MET A 89 -14.17 4.48 -13.82
C MET A 89 -15.12 5.58 -13.33
N LEU A 90 -14.81 6.22 -12.20
CA LEU A 90 -15.59 7.36 -11.70
C LEU A 90 -15.43 8.59 -12.60
N GLU A 91 -14.21 8.93 -13.05
CA GLU A 91 -13.96 10.04 -13.97
C GLU A 91 -14.67 9.85 -15.33
N GLU A 92 -14.74 8.60 -15.79
CA GLU A 92 -15.41 8.20 -17.04
C GLU A 92 -16.94 8.11 -16.91
N GLY A 93 -17.46 8.24 -15.69
CA GLY A 93 -18.92 8.16 -15.42
C GLY A 93 -19.49 6.75 -15.56
N VAL A 94 -18.66 5.71 -15.40
CA VAL A 94 -19.09 4.30 -15.48
C VAL A 94 -20.07 3.97 -14.36
N ALA A 95 -19.80 4.42 -13.13
CA ALA A 95 -20.69 4.23 -11.98
C ALA A 95 -20.40 5.26 -10.87
N SER A 96 -21.28 5.34 -9.87
CA SER A 96 -21.08 6.17 -8.68
C SER A 96 -20.03 5.56 -7.74
N VAL A 97 -19.50 6.36 -6.80
CA VAL A 97 -18.60 5.90 -5.72
C VAL A 97 -19.23 4.72 -4.97
N GLU A 98 -20.50 4.87 -4.59
CA GLU A 98 -21.26 3.88 -3.85
C GLU A 98 -21.44 2.56 -4.62
N ASP A 99 -21.73 2.66 -5.92
CA ASP A 99 -21.95 1.47 -6.75
C ASP A 99 -20.64 0.73 -7.04
N ILE A 100 -19.54 1.43 -7.26
CA ILE A 100 -18.22 0.81 -7.43
C ILE A 100 -17.81 0.06 -6.15
N ASP A 101 -17.93 0.71 -4.99
CA ASP A 101 -17.64 0.08 -3.71
C ASP A 101 -18.53 -1.15 -3.44
N LYS A 102 -19.82 -1.03 -3.72
CA LYS A 102 -20.78 -2.12 -3.59
C LYS A 102 -20.45 -3.29 -4.54
N ALA A 103 -20.11 -3.00 -5.78
CA ALA A 103 -19.74 -4.02 -6.75
C ALA A 103 -18.48 -4.79 -6.32
N VAL A 104 -17.46 -4.09 -5.84
CA VAL A 104 -16.24 -4.72 -5.34
C VAL A 104 -16.50 -5.55 -4.08
N LYS A 105 -17.29 -5.04 -3.13
CA LYS A 105 -17.64 -5.79 -1.92
C LYS A 105 -18.41 -7.07 -2.23
N LEU A 106 -19.40 -7.00 -3.07
CA LEU A 106 -20.28 -8.14 -3.36
C LEU A 106 -19.74 -9.06 -4.45
N GLY A 107 -19.09 -8.51 -5.48
CA GLY A 107 -18.57 -9.27 -6.61
C GLY A 107 -17.22 -9.93 -6.36
N LEU A 108 -16.37 -9.30 -5.53
CA LEU A 108 -15.03 -9.82 -5.19
C LEU A 108 -14.92 -10.28 -3.73
N ASN A 109 -16.01 -10.19 -2.96
CA ASN A 109 -16.03 -10.54 -1.53
C ASN A 109 -15.00 -9.77 -0.68
N TYR A 110 -14.75 -8.50 -1.02
CA TYR A 110 -13.86 -7.64 -0.25
C TYR A 110 -14.60 -7.05 0.96
N PRO A 111 -13.93 -6.89 2.11
CA PRO A 111 -14.57 -6.32 3.31
C PRO A 111 -14.92 -4.83 3.14
N MET A 112 -14.21 -4.12 2.28
CA MET A 112 -14.40 -2.71 1.94
C MET A 112 -14.21 -2.50 0.44
N GLY A 113 -14.95 -1.54 -0.11
CA GLY A 113 -14.69 -1.06 -1.46
C GLY A 113 -13.46 -0.15 -1.56
N PRO A 114 -12.98 0.14 -2.78
CA PRO A 114 -11.77 0.93 -2.98
C PRO A 114 -11.88 2.35 -2.39
N PHE A 115 -13.01 3.01 -2.50
CA PHE A 115 -13.20 4.37 -2.00
C PHE A 115 -13.33 4.42 -0.47
N GLU A 116 -14.04 3.45 0.13
CA GLU A 116 -14.09 3.28 1.60
C GLU A 116 -12.69 3.05 2.17
N LEU A 117 -11.88 2.23 1.50
CA LEU A 117 -10.52 1.91 1.94
C LEU A 117 -9.57 3.11 1.77
N MET A 118 -9.68 3.86 0.66
CA MET A 118 -8.91 5.10 0.48
C MET A 118 -9.24 6.14 1.55
N ASP A 119 -10.52 6.30 1.92
CA ASP A 119 -10.92 7.23 2.98
C ASP A 119 -10.44 6.78 4.36
N LEU A 120 -10.37 5.47 4.61
CA LEU A 120 -9.83 4.92 5.85
C LEU A 120 -8.31 5.14 5.97
N THR A 121 -7.57 4.89 4.90
CA THR A 121 -6.10 4.97 4.90
C THR A 121 -5.57 6.39 4.69
N GLY A 122 -6.36 7.24 4.09
CA GLY A 122 -6.04 8.61 3.72
C GLY A 122 -5.82 8.79 2.21
N VAL A 123 -6.62 9.65 1.61
CA VAL A 123 -6.59 9.95 0.16
C VAL A 123 -5.24 10.55 -0.25
N ASP A 124 -4.64 11.37 0.59
CA ASP A 124 -3.30 11.95 0.42
C ASP A 124 -2.20 10.89 0.47
N ILE A 125 -2.32 9.91 1.36
CA ILE A 125 -1.39 8.77 1.42
C ILE A 125 -1.48 7.96 0.12
N GLY A 126 -2.70 7.67 -0.36
CA GLY A 126 -2.94 7.02 -1.64
C GLY A 126 -2.29 7.75 -2.81
N LEU A 127 -2.44 9.07 -2.89
CA LEU A 127 -1.78 9.89 -3.91
C LEU A 127 -0.26 9.78 -3.82
N HIS A 128 0.31 9.96 -2.63
CA HIS A 128 1.76 9.91 -2.43
C HIS A 128 2.36 8.55 -2.85
N VAL A 129 1.74 7.44 -2.44
CA VAL A 129 2.19 6.09 -2.81
C VAL A 129 2.05 5.87 -4.32
N THR A 130 0.97 6.32 -4.94
CA THR A 130 0.75 6.20 -6.38
C THR A 130 1.83 6.96 -7.17
N GLU A 131 2.14 8.19 -6.78
CA GLU A 131 3.19 9.01 -7.43
C GLU A 131 4.58 8.39 -7.23
N TYR A 132 4.88 7.84 -6.05
CA TYR A 132 6.12 7.10 -5.80
C TYR A 132 6.24 5.88 -6.72
N LEU A 133 5.20 5.04 -6.77
CA LEU A 133 5.19 3.86 -7.64
C LEU A 133 5.32 4.22 -9.12
N TYR A 134 4.66 5.29 -9.56
CA TYR A 134 4.80 5.80 -10.93
C TYR A 134 6.25 6.17 -11.26
N LYS A 135 6.91 6.88 -10.34
CA LYS A 135 8.32 7.28 -10.49
C LYS A 135 9.26 6.06 -10.56
N GLU A 136 9.12 5.13 -9.63
CA GLU A 136 10.03 4.01 -9.45
C GLU A 136 9.78 2.82 -10.42
N LEU A 137 8.56 2.68 -10.95
CA LEU A 137 8.14 1.59 -11.84
C LEU A 137 8.00 2.07 -13.30
N ASN A 138 9.04 2.75 -13.81
CA ASN A 138 9.21 3.13 -15.22
C ASN A 138 8.09 4.01 -15.80
N LYS A 139 7.36 4.74 -14.95
CA LYS A 139 6.27 5.65 -15.38
C LYS A 139 5.17 4.97 -16.20
N GLU A 140 4.90 3.72 -15.95
CA GLU A 140 3.79 3.01 -16.59
C GLU A 140 2.43 3.67 -16.21
N SER A 141 1.54 3.78 -17.19
CA SER A 141 0.25 4.50 -17.03
C SER A 141 -0.65 3.95 -15.92
N LYS A 142 -0.57 2.65 -15.62
CA LYS A 142 -1.32 2.02 -14.52
C LYS A 142 -1.01 2.60 -13.12
N TRP A 143 0.16 3.25 -12.97
CA TRP A 143 0.59 3.94 -11.75
C TRP A 143 0.34 5.45 -11.81
N SER A 144 -0.17 5.99 -12.93
CA SER A 144 -0.40 7.42 -13.08
C SER A 144 -1.60 7.87 -12.26
N ALA A 145 -1.36 8.76 -11.30
CA ALA A 145 -2.40 9.29 -10.44
C ALA A 145 -3.46 10.07 -11.26
N PRO A 146 -4.75 9.67 -11.20
CA PRO A 146 -5.84 10.38 -11.86
C PRO A 146 -5.95 11.85 -11.42
N VAL A 147 -6.46 12.70 -12.31
CA VAL A 147 -6.62 14.14 -12.02
C VAL A 147 -7.57 14.35 -10.83
N LEU A 148 -8.64 13.57 -10.76
CA LEU A 148 -9.61 13.65 -9.68
C LEU A 148 -8.96 13.36 -8.30
N LEU A 149 -8.07 12.36 -8.20
CA LEU A 149 -7.34 12.07 -6.96
C LEU A 149 -6.53 13.28 -6.48
N LYS A 150 -5.79 13.92 -7.41
CA LYS A 150 -5.03 15.14 -7.11
C LYS A 150 -5.94 16.30 -6.68
N SER A 151 -7.09 16.42 -7.31
CA SER A 151 -8.09 17.45 -7.00
C SER A 151 -8.70 17.25 -5.61
N MET A 152 -9.00 16.01 -5.23
CA MET A 152 -9.48 15.66 -3.90
C MET A 152 -8.48 16.08 -2.81
N VAL A 153 -7.21 15.75 -2.98
CA VAL A 153 -6.16 16.13 -2.03
C VAL A 153 -6.00 17.65 -1.94
N ARG A 154 -5.99 18.35 -3.08
CA ARG A 154 -5.92 19.83 -3.12
C ARG A 154 -7.11 20.49 -2.43
N ALA A 155 -8.29 19.86 -2.50
CA ALA A 155 -9.51 20.34 -1.84
C ALA A 155 -9.57 20.00 -0.34
N GLY A 156 -8.53 19.37 0.22
CA GLY A 156 -8.51 18.95 1.63
C GLY A 156 -9.44 17.77 1.95
N LYS A 157 -9.97 17.08 0.94
CA LYS A 157 -10.81 15.89 1.10
C LYS A 157 -9.92 14.67 1.30
N LEU A 158 -9.42 14.49 2.52
CA LEU A 158 -8.39 13.52 2.85
C LEU A 158 -8.93 12.21 3.46
N GLY A 159 -10.24 12.01 3.44
CA GLY A 159 -10.93 10.87 4.01
C GLY A 159 -11.39 11.09 5.45
N ARG A 160 -11.55 10.01 6.22
CA ARG A 160 -12.10 10.05 7.59
C ARG A 160 -11.38 11.03 8.51
N LYS A 161 -10.06 11.13 8.43
CA LYS A 161 -9.25 12.04 9.25
C LYS A 161 -9.57 13.52 9.07
N ALA A 162 -10.16 13.88 7.93
CA ALA A 162 -10.58 15.25 7.59
C ALA A 162 -12.11 15.45 7.62
N GLY A 163 -12.88 14.41 8.04
CA GLY A 163 -14.34 14.42 8.04
C GLY A 163 -14.97 14.33 6.64
N ALA A 164 -14.17 14.33 5.59
CA ALA A 164 -14.62 14.22 4.21
C ALA A 164 -13.51 13.65 3.31
N GLY A 165 -13.90 12.80 2.39
CA GLY A 165 -13.10 12.23 1.32
C GLY A 165 -14.01 11.94 0.14
N TRP A 166 -14.02 10.71 -0.32
CA TRP A 166 -15.00 10.18 -1.26
C TRP A 166 -16.41 10.15 -0.65
N TYR A 167 -16.46 9.96 0.67
CA TYR A 167 -17.66 10.04 1.49
C TYR A 167 -17.60 11.24 2.47
N LYS A 168 -18.72 11.53 3.12
CA LYS A 168 -18.81 12.46 4.27
C LYS A 168 -18.88 11.64 5.56
N TYR A 169 -18.21 12.10 6.61
CA TYR A 169 -18.12 11.45 7.91
C TYR A 169 -18.52 12.40 9.04
#